data_6b288bd5b0e0a5576c520fdc9acbfdf6
#
_entry.id   6b288bd5b0e0a5576c520fdc9acbfdf6
#
_cell.length_a   1.000
_cell.length_b   1.000
_cell.length_c   1.000
_cell.angle_alpha   90.00
_cell.angle_beta   90.00
_cell.angle_gamma   90.00
#
_symmetry.space_group_name_H-M   'P 1'
#
loop_
_entity.id
_entity.type
_entity.pdbx_description
1 polymer ?
#
loop_
_entity_poly.entity_id
_entity_poly.type
_entity_poly.pdbx_seq_one_letter_code
_entity_poly.pdbx_strand_id
1 'polypeptide(L)'
;GLFVFGFAFMLTRYILRPVKSIKTTIEAFEDDPMTNVRADRANVNDEFYDLVNILNRMIDRLQSLIGAQQQFVSDVSHELRTPVTIVKGHMDLLNRWGKDEPEVLEDSIKSSLAEMQRMETLINEMLNLTRAEQIPIENVQEVTEVGGLVHRVFDNFKLIHPDFIFTLDDDLTQE
;
A
#
# COMPACT_ATOMS: atom_id res chain seq x y z
N GLY A 1 12.89 -51.81 -27.78
CA GLY A 1 12.64 -50.51 -28.42
C GLY A 1 11.33 -49.82 -27.99
N LEU A 2 10.19 -50.52 -28.03
CA LEU A 2 8.86 -49.91 -27.71
C LEU A 2 8.71 -49.41 -26.27
N PHE A 3 9.26 -50.11 -25.28
CA PHE A 3 9.22 -49.70 -23.87
C PHE A 3 9.97 -48.40 -23.60
N VAL A 4 11.11 -48.18 -24.26
CA VAL A 4 11.89 -46.95 -24.11
C VAL A 4 11.15 -45.75 -24.71
N PHE A 5 10.50 -45.93 -25.87
CA PHE A 5 9.67 -44.89 -26.48
C PHE A 5 8.44 -44.54 -25.64
N GLY A 6 7.75 -45.53 -25.07
CA GLY A 6 6.61 -45.30 -24.19
C GLY A 6 7.00 -44.56 -22.90
N PHE A 7 8.12 -44.97 -22.29
CA PHE A 7 8.65 -44.30 -21.10
C PHE A 7 9.08 -42.85 -21.39
N ALA A 8 9.80 -42.61 -22.48
CA ALA A 8 10.22 -41.28 -22.89
C ALA A 8 9.02 -40.35 -23.19
N PHE A 9 8.00 -40.89 -23.86
CA PHE A 9 6.75 -40.16 -24.13
C PHE A 9 6.00 -39.79 -22.85
N MET A 10 5.91 -40.76 -21.91
CA MET A 10 5.31 -40.55 -20.61
C MET A 10 6.07 -39.47 -19.81
N LEU A 11 7.39 -39.55 -19.74
CA LEU A 11 8.25 -38.60 -19.05
C LEU A 11 8.08 -37.19 -19.61
N THR A 12 8.06 -37.06 -20.94
CA THR A 12 7.87 -35.77 -21.62
C THR A 12 6.51 -35.17 -21.30
N ARG A 13 5.46 -35.97 -21.31
CA ARG A 13 4.10 -35.49 -21.13
C ARG A 13 3.79 -35.15 -19.66
N TYR A 14 4.26 -35.93 -18.72
CA TYR A 14 3.89 -35.83 -17.31
C TYR A 14 4.85 -35.00 -16.47
N ILE A 15 6.10 -34.81 -16.89
CA ILE A 15 7.09 -34.06 -16.11
C ILE A 15 7.61 -32.85 -16.88
N LEU A 16 8.07 -33.01 -18.13
CA LEU A 16 8.74 -31.93 -18.84
C LEU A 16 7.79 -30.80 -19.27
N ARG A 17 6.56 -31.14 -19.67
CA ARG A 17 5.57 -30.09 -20.06
C ARG A 17 5.17 -29.19 -18.92
N PRO A 18 4.76 -29.69 -17.74
CA PRO A 18 4.43 -28.84 -16.59
C PRO A 18 5.59 -27.94 -16.18
N VAL A 19 6.81 -28.53 -16.08
CA VAL A 19 8.01 -27.76 -15.71
C VAL A 19 8.30 -26.66 -16.72
N LYS A 20 8.15 -26.91 -18.02
CA LYS A 20 8.33 -25.91 -19.06
C LYS A 20 7.28 -24.80 -18.97
N SER A 21 6.02 -25.14 -18.70
CA SER A 21 4.95 -24.15 -18.50
C SER A 21 5.23 -23.24 -17.32
N ILE A 22 5.65 -23.80 -16.18
CA ILE A 22 6.06 -23.04 -14.99
C ILE A 22 7.20 -22.08 -15.35
N LYS A 23 8.26 -22.61 -16.00
CA LYS A 23 9.42 -21.82 -16.39
C LYS A 23 9.03 -20.64 -17.28
N THR A 24 8.28 -20.89 -18.36
CA THR A 24 7.88 -19.82 -19.30
C THR A 24 6.96 -18.79 -18.65
N THR A 25 6.15 -19.19 -17.67
CA THR A 25 5.31 -18.25 -16.92
C THR A 25 6.15 -17.35 -16.02
N ILE A 26 7.17 -17.90 -15.35
CA ILE A 26 8.08 -17.13 -14.51
C ILE A 26 8.88 -16.13 -15.38
N GLU A 27 9.43 -16.61 -16.50
CA GLU A 27 10.16 -15.73 -17.46
C GLU A 27 9.27 -14.60 -17.98
N ALA A 28 8.01 -14.89 -18.34
CA ALA A 28 7.07 -13.87 -18.77
C ALA A 28 6.74 -12.85 -17.66
N PHE A 29 6.68 -13.29 -16.40
CA PHE A 29 6.46 -12.41 -15.26
C PHE A 29 7.71 -11.56 -14.93
N GLU A 30 8.92 -12.10 -15.12
CA GLU A 30 10.17 -11.33 -14.98
C GLU A 30 10.28 -10.23 -16.02
N ASP A 31 9.87 -10.53 -17.27
CA ASP A 31 9.89 -9.55 -18.37
C ASP A 31 8.81 -8.46 -18.19
N ASP A 32 7.61 -8.86 -17.80
CA ASP A 32 6.48 -7.95 -17.51
C ASP A 32 5.69 -8.44 -16.27
N PRO A 33 5.91 -7.83 -15.10
CA PRO A 33 5.18 -8.19 -13.88
C PRO A 33 3.65 -8.00 -13.96
N MET A 34 3.14 -7.22 -14.92
CA MET A 34 1.71 -7.02 -15.13
C MET A 34 1.12 -7.96 -16.19
N THR A 35 1.90 -8.90 -16.70
CA THR A 35 1.43 -9.89 -17.68
C THR A 35 0.26 -10.72 -17.18
N ASN A 36 -0.68 -11.04 -18.08
CA ASN A 36 -1.78 -11.94 -17.77
C ASN A 36 -1.42 -13.44 -17.96
N VAL A 37 -0.16 -13.75 -18.27
CA VAL A 37 0.31 -15.13 -18.44
C VAL A 37 0.21 -15.88 -17.11
N ARG A 38 -0.36 -17.09 -17.17
CA ARG A 38 -0.47 -18.01 -16.03
C ARG A 38 -0.01 -19.38 -16.47
N ALA A 39 0.53 -20.14 -15.52
CA ALA A 39 0.89 -21.52 -15.76
C ALA A 39 -0.37 -22.36 -16.01
N ASP A 40 -0.30 -23.21 -17.06
CA ASP A 40 -1.43 -24.00 -17.50
C ASP A 40 -1.77 -25.09 -16.47
N ARG A 41 -3.06 -25.16 -16.12
CA ARG A 41 -3.62 -26.17 -15.21
C ARG A 41 -4.08 -27.44 -15.94
N ALA A 42 -4.19 -27.37 -17.26
CA ALA A 42 -4.64 -28.52 -18.07
C ALA A 42 -3.52 -29.56 -18.21
N ASN A 43 -3.86 -30.84 -18.01
CA ASN A 43 -2.98 -31.99 -18.18
C ASN A 43 -1.79 -32.07 -17.19
N VAL A 44 -1.92 -31.56 -15.98
CA VAL A 44 -0.98 -31.74 -14.88
C VAL A 44 -1.49 -32.82 -13.91
N ASN A 45 -0.56 -33.62 -13.33
CA ASN A 45 -0.87 -34.54 -12.24
C ASN A 45 -1.18 -33.73 -10.95
N ASP A 46 -1.79 -34.40 -9.97
CA ASP A 46 -2.22 -33.77 -8.71
C ASP A 46 -1.09 -32.98 -8.02
N GLU A 47 0.14 -33.52 -8.00
CA GLU A 47 1.30 -32.85 -7.38
C GLU A 47 1.71 -31.55 -8.12
N PHE A 48 1.71 -31.58 -9.45
CA PHE A 48 1.99 -30.42 -10.28
C PHE A 48 0.81 -29.43 -10.32
N TYR A 49 -0.41 -29.94 -10.19
CA TYR A 49 -1.61 -29.10 -10.13
C TYR A 49 -1.55 -28.16 -8.93
N ASP A 50 -1.20 -28.67 -7.76
CA ASP A 50 -1.03 -27.86 -6.56
C ASP A 50 0.08 -26.83 -6.71
N LEU A 51 1.24 -27.22 -7.28
CA LEU A 51 2.35 -26.31 -7.53
C LEU A 51 1.97 -25.17 -8.49
N VAL A 52 1.27 -25.49 -9.59
CA VAL A 52 0.77 -24.49 -10.55
C VAL A 52 -0.22 -23.54 -9.89
N ASN A 53 -1.11 -24.04 -9.03
CA ASN A 53 -2.05 -23.20 -8.30
C ASN A 53 -1.35 -22.28 -7.29
N ILE A 54 -0.34 -22.77 -6.58
CA ILE A 54 0.46 -21.96 -5.66
C ILE A 54 1.20 -20.87 -6.44
N LEU A 55 1.84 -21.21 -7.55
CA LEU A 55 2.53 -20.23 -8.41
C LEU A 55 1.57 -19.15 -8.92
N ASN A 56 0.44 -19.54 -9.48
CA ASN A 56 -0.53 -18.57 -10.01
C ASN A 56 -1.07 -17.65 -8.91
N ARG A 57 -1.39 -18.17 -7.73
CA ARG A 57 -1.79 -17.35 -6.57
C ARG A 57 -0.67 -16.40 -6.11
N MET A 58 0.58 -16.85 -6.15
CA MET A 58 1.72 -16.00 -5.81
C MET A 58 1.88 -14.86 -6.81
N ILE A 59 1.74 -15.15 -8.12
CA ILE A 59 1.76 -14.12 -9.17
C ILE A 59 0.61 -13.12 -8.95
N ASP A 60 -0.63 -13.59 -8.71
CA ASP A 60 -1.79 -12.72 -8.45
C ASP A 60 -1.54 -11.80 -7.26
N ARG A 61 -0.95 -12.34 -6.19
CA ARG A 61 -0.62 -11.56 -4.99
C ARG A 61 0.47 -10.52 -5.26
N LEU A 62 1.53 -10.89 -5.99
CA LEU A 62 2.59 -9.97 -6.37
C LEU A 62 2.07 -8.84 -7.26
N GLN A 63 1.22 -9.14 -8.24
CA GLN A 63 0.57 -8.12 -9.08
C GLN A 63 -0.30 -7.16 -8.27
N SER A 64 -1.07 -7.69 -7.31
CA SER A 64 -1.86 -6.86 -6.40
C SER A 64 -0.98 -5.91 -5.58
N LEU A 65 0.15 -6.40 -5.06
CA LEU A 65 1.11 -5.58 -4.31
C LEU A 65 1.76 -4.50 -5.18
N ILE A 66 2.18 -4.85 -6.40
CA ILE A 66 2.77 -3.89 -7.36
C ILE A 66 1.74 -2.82 -7.72
N GLY A 67 0.49 -3.23 -8.01
CA GLY A 67 -0.60 -2.31 -8.31
C GLY A 67 -0.91 -1.34 -7.17
N ALA A 68 -0.98 -1.84 -5.94
CA ALA A 68 -1.17 -1.03 -4.73
C ALA A 68 -0.01 -0.05 -4.54
N GLN A 69 1.23 -0.48 -4.76
CA GLN A 69 2.40 0.39 -4.67
C GLN A 69 2.39 1.50 -5.73
N GLN A 70 2.02 1.19 -6.98
CA GLN A 70 1.91 2.18 -8.05
C GLN A 70 0.81 3.20 -7.75
N GLN A 71 -0.35 2.74 -7.25
CA GLN A 71 -1.43 3.62 -6.85
C GLN A 71 -0.99 4.53 -5.71
N PHE A 72 -0.33 4.00 -4.68
CA PHE A 72 0.21 4.79 -3.58
C PHE A 72 1.15 5.90 -4.05
N VAL A 73 2.12 5.57 -4.94
CA VAL A 73 3.05 6.57 -5.50
C VAL A 73 2.31 7.65 -6.30
N SER A 74 1.29 7.25 -7.06
CA SER A 74 0.44 8.18 -7.81
C SER A 74 -0.31 9.13 -6.87
N ASP A 75 -0.97 8.60 -5.86
CA ASP A 75 -1.76 9.38 -4.90
C ASP A 75 -0.88 10.36 -4.12
N VAL A 76 0.28 9.90 -3.62
CA VAL A 76 1.29 10.76 -2.98
C VAL A 76 1.70 11.91 -3.89
N SER A 77 1.98 11.60 -5.16
CA SER A 77 2.41 12.60 -6.14
C SER A 77 1.33 13.65 -6.41
N HIS A 78 0.07 13.23 -6.43
CA HIS A 78 -1.07 14.13 -6.59
C HIS A 78 -1.29 15.01 -5.35
N GLU A 79 -1.27 14.42 -4.16
CA GLU A 79 -1.48 15.14 -2.90
C GLU A 79 -0.36 16.12 -2.57
N LEU A 80 0.88 15.84 -2.98
CA LEU A 80 2.01 16.77 -2.80
C LEU A 80 2.06 17.89 -3.86
N ARG A 81 1.53 17.66 -5.06
CA ARG A 81 1.58 18.66 -6.14
C ARG A 81 0.81 19.93 -5.80
N THR A 82 -0.34 19.80 -5.16
CA THR A 82 -1.21 20.93 -4.81
C THR A 82 -0.53 21.90 -3.84
N PRO A 83 -0.05 21.50 -2.65
CA PRO A 83 0.62 22.39 -1.72
C PRO A 83 1.90 22.99 -2.30
N VAL A 84 2.69 22.21 -3.07
CA VAL A 84 3.88 22.72 -3.75
C VAL A 84 3.51 23.83 -4.74
N THR A 85 2.42 23.69 -5.48
CA THR A 85 1.95 24.71 -6.42
C THR A 85 1.52 25.98 -5.70
N ILE A 86 0.84 25.86 -4.55
CA ILE A 86 0.41 26.99 -3.73
C ILE A 86 1.64 27.74 -3.19
N VAL A 87 2.58 27.02 -2.55
CA VAL A 87 3.82 27.63 -2.03
C VAL A 87 4.59 28.33 -3.16
N LYS A 88 4.73 27.67 -4.31
CA LYS A 88 5.39 28.27 -5.47
C LYS A 88 4.67 29.54 -5.93
N GLY A 89 3.34 29.53 -5.99
CA GLY A 89 2.54 30.70 -6.37
C GLY A 89 2.79 31.90 -5.45
N HIS A 90 2.82 31.68 -4.13
CA HIS A 90 3.13 32.73 -3.15
C HIS A 90 4.58 33.22 -3.29
N MET A 91 5.53 32.34 -3.49
CA MET A 91 6.93 32.73 -3.71
C MET A 91 7.12 33.53 -5.02
N ASP A 92 6.46 33.12 -6.10
CA ASP A 92 6.48 33.83 -7.38
C ASP A 92 5.81 35.22 -7.24
N LEU A 93 4.74 35.35 -6.47
CA LEU A 93 4.08 36.63 -6.16
C LEU A 93 5.04 37.57 -5.42
N LEU A 94 5.67 37.07 -4.36
CA LEU A 94 6.63 37.84 -3.58
C LEU A 94 7.85 38.26 -4.41
N ASN A 95 8.32 37.38 -5.27
CA ASN A 95 9.50 37.66 -6.14
C ASN A 95 9.20 38.74 -7.19
N ARG A 96 7.95 38.87 -7.64
CA ARG A 96 7.56 39.87 -8.65
C ARG A 96 7.38 41.29 -8.05
N TRP A 97 6.55 41.41 -7.04
CA TRP A 97 6.20 42.72 -6.45
C TRP A 97 5.65 42.66 -5.01
N GLY A 98 5.14 41.49 -4.58
CA GLY A 98 4.46 41.34 -3.30
C GLY A 98 5.32 41.59 -2.06
N LYS A 99 6.64 41.56 -2.19
CA LYS A 99 7.59 41.84 -1.11
C LYS A 99 7.55 43.31 -0.63
N ASP A 100 7.10 44.21 -1.51
CA ASP A 100 7.03 45.64 -1.21
C ASP A 100 5.69 46.06 -0.55
N GLU A 101 4.74 45.09 -0.48
CA GLU A 101 3.41 45.25 0.14
C GLU A 101 3.34 44.44 1.44
N PRO A 102 3.36 45.04 2.62
CA PRO A 102 3.46 44.31 3.90
C PRO A 102 2.35 43.27 4.13
N GLU A 103 1.11 43.57 3.75
CA GLU A 103 -0.03 42.64 3.90
C GLU A 103 0.13 41.42 2.99
N VAL A 104 0.57 41.61 1.74
CA VAL A 104 0.82 40.53 0.78
C VAL A 104 1.98 39.67 1.22
N LEU A 105 3.03 40.28 1.77
CA LEU A 105 4.18 39.59 2.33
C LEU A 105 3.78 38.69 3.50
N GLU A 106 3.06 39.22 4.47
CA GLU A 106 2.61 38.49 5.66
C GLU A 106 1.68 37.32 5.27
N ASP A 107 0.69 37.54 4.44
CA ASP A 107 -0.25 36.52 3.97
C ASP A 107 0.44 35.43 3.17
N SER A 108 1.39 35.78 2.30
CA SER A 108 2.12 34.81 1.50
C SER A 108 3.02 33.92 2.36
N ILE A 109 3.70 34.48 3.36
CA ILE A 109 4.52 33.72 4.30
C ILE A 109 3.62 32.78 5.13
N LYS A 110 2.54 33.29 5.70
CA LYS A 110 1.60 32.52 6.53
C LYS A 110 0.98 31.36 5.76
N SER A 111 0.52 31.60 4.54
CA SER A 111 -0.06 30.58 3.67
C SER A 111 0.98 29.53 3.28
N SER A 112 2.21 29.94 2.95
CA SER A 112 3.28 29.01 2.61
C SER A 112 3.69 28.12 3.80
N LEU A 113 3.76 28.68 5.01
CA LEU A 113 4.04 27.91 6.22
C LEU A 113 2.93 26.91 6.53
N ALA A 114 1.65 27.29 6.36
CA ALA A 114 0.52 26.38 6.56
C ALA A 114 0.56 25.20 5.59
N GLU A 115 0.87 25.44 4.31
CA GLU A 115 1.00 24.35 3.33
C GLU A 115 2.21 23.46 3.57
N MET A 116 3.34 24.01 4.04
CA MET A 116 4.50 23.20 4.46
C MET A 116 4.16 22.29 5.63
N GLN A 117 3.42 22.77 6.60
CA GLN A 117 2.98 22.02 7.78
C GLN A 117 2.00 20.91 7.39
N ARG A 118 1.12 21.18 6.43
CA ARG A 118 0.24 20.17 5.84
C ARG A 118 1.03 19.05 5.11
N MET A 119 2.06 19.43 4.33
CA MET A 119 2.95 18.44 3.68
C MET A 119 3.69 17.57 4.70
N GLU A 120 4.18 18.17 5.78
CA GLU A 120 4.85 17.42 6.86
C GLU A 120 3.92 16.39 7.51
N THR A 121 2.67 16.79 7.80
CA THR A 121 1.64 15.87 8.31
C THR A 121 1.38 14.73 7.34
N LEU A 122 1.19 15.02 6.06
CA LEU A 122 0.95 14.02 5.02
C LEU A 122 2.10 13.01 4.92
N ILE A 123 3.35 13.48 4.93
CA ILE A 123 4.54 12.62 4.91
C ILE A 123 4.58 11.70 6.13
N ASN A 124 4.27 12.22 7.32
CA ASN A 124 4.25 11.43 8.55
C ASN A 124 3.14 10.38 8.54
N GLU A 125 1.96 10.69 8.01
CA GLU A 125 0.87 9.73 7.82
C GLU A 125 1.27 8.60 6.87
N MET A 126 1.92 8.92 5.76
CA MET A 126 2.45 7.94 4.81
C MET A 126 3.50 7.03 5.42
N LEU A 127 4.44 7.59 6.20
CA LEU A 127 5.45 6.80 6.91
C LEU A 127 4.82 5.88 7.96
N ASN A 128 3.78 6.32 8.64
CA ASN A 128 3.05 5.50 9.60
C ASN A 128 2.29 4.37 8.90
N LEU A 129 1.69 4.63 7.74
CA LEU A 129 1.01 3.61 6.95
C LEU A 129 1.99 2.51 6.52
N THR A 130 3.14 2.89 5.96
CA THR A 130 4.17 1.91 5.53
C THR A 130 4.75 1.09 6.70
N ARG A 131 4.84 1.67 7.89
CA ARG A 131 5.25 0.94 9.11
C ARG A 131 4.18 -0.02 9.58
N ALA A 132 2.91 0.36 9.53
CA ALA A 132 1.80 -0.50 9.94
C ALA A 132 1.69 -1.76 9.05
N GLU A 133 1.99 -1.66 7.76
CA GLU A 133 2.03 -2.80 6.85
C GLU A 133 3.16 -3.79 7.14
N GLN A 134 4.22 -3.37 7.85
CA GLN A 134 5.38 -4.19 8.21
C GLN A 134 5.22 -4.91 9.55
N ILE A 135 4.17 -4.64 10.33
CA ILE A 135 3.94 -5.33 11.60
C ILE A 135 3.47 -6.76 11.29
N PRO A 136 4.25 -7.80 11.66
CA PRO A 136 3.82 -9.18 11.49
C PRO A 136 2.54 -9.43 12.30
N ILE A 137 1.57 -10.10 11.68
CA ILE A 137 0.29 -10.47 12.32
C ILE A 137 0.50 -11.40 13.53
N GLU A 138 1.71 -11.91 13.74
CA GLU A 138 2.05 -12.81 14.83
C GLU A 138 1.92 -12.18 16.25
N ASN A 139 1.84 -10.87 16.38
CA ASN A 139 1.66 -10.18 17.66
C ASN A 139 0.21 -9.89 18.04
N VAL A 140 -0.77 -10.51 17.39
CA VAL A 140 -2.22 -10.33 17.67
C VAL A 140 -2.66 -10.95 19.01
N GLN A 141 -1.74 -11.47 19.83
CA GLN A 141 -2.05 -12.04 21.16
C GLN A 141 -1.85 -11.07 22.34
N GLU A 142 -1.41 -9.84 22.12
CA GLU A 142 -1.48 -8.84 23.17
C GLU A 142 -2.90 -8.30 23.28
N VAL A 143 -3.62 -8.79 24.27
CA VAL A 143 -4.92 -8.24 24.69
C VAL A 143 -4.66 -6.83 25.18
N THR A 144 -4.96 -5.84 24.36
CA THR A 144 -4.88 -4.43 24.74
C THR A 144 -6.15 -4.06 25.47
N GLU A 145 -6.04 -3.49 26.65
CA GLU A 145 -7.17 -2.95 27.41
C GLU A 145 -7.78 -1.76 26.67
N VAL A 146 -8.82 -2.04 25.88
CA VAL A 146 -9.46 -1.07 24.99
C VAL A 146 -10.09 0.09 25.76
N GLY A 147 -10.60 -0.18 26.97
CA GLY A 147 -11.25 0.81 27.84
C GLY A 147 -10.34 2.01 28.14
N GLY A 148 -9.08 1.76 28.53
CA GLY A 148 -8.12 2.83 28.82
C GLY A 148 -7.72 3.65 27.58
N LEU A 149 -7.74 3.05 26.39
CA LEU A 149 -7.49 3.76 25.12
C LEU A 149 -8.65 4.67 24.74
N VAL A 150 -9.89 4.16 24.85
CA VAL A 150 -11.12 4.92 24.56
C VAL A 150 -11.24 6.13 25.47
N HIS A 151 -11.03 5.97 26.77
CA HIS A 151 -11.05 7.10 27.73
C HIS A 151 -9.99 8.14 27.42
N ARG A 152 -8.77 7.75 27.05
CA ARG A 152 -7.70 8.68 26.67
C ARG A 152 -8.03 9.48 25.42
N VAL A 153 -8.60 8.82 24.40
CA VAL A 153 -9.06 9.49 23.17
C VAL A 153 -10.20 10.46 23.48
N PHE A 154 -11.15 10.04 24.31
CA PHE A 154 -12.28 10.87 24.72
C PHE A 154 -11.84 12.12 25.48
N ASP A 155 -10.92 11.99 26.43
CA ASP A 155 -10.37 13.12 27.20
C ASP A 155 -9.59 14.09 26.30
N ASN A 156 -8.83 13.58 25.32
CA ASN A 156 -8.15 14.41 24.34
C ASN A 156 -9.13 15.19 23.46
N PHE A 157 -10.22 14.58 23.02
CA PHE A 157 -11.26 15.30 22.25
C PHE A 157 -11.93 16.40 23.06
N LYS A 158 -12.22 16.18 24.33
CA LYS A 158 -12.73 17.22 25.26
C LYS A 158 -11.77 18.39 25.40
N LEU A 159 -10.49 18.10 25.43
CA LEU A 159 -9.45 19.13 25.60
C LEU A 159 -9.30 19.99 24.35
N ILE A 160 -9.40 19.36 23.16
CA ILE A 160 -9.23 20.03 21.85
C ILE A 160 -10.48 20.84 21.46
N HIS A 161 -11.66 20.38 21.89
CA HIS A 161 -12.94 20.98 21.53
C HIS A 161 -13.79 21.35 22.76
N PRO A 162 -13.38 22.34 23.55
CA PRO A 162 -14.06 22.68 24.80
C PRO A 162 -15.51 23.19 24.62
N ASP A 163 -15.86 23.61 23.41
CA ASP A 163 -17.20 24.15 23.09
C ASP A 163 -18.24 23.06 22.79
N PHE A 164 -17.82 21.78 22.73
CA PHE A 164 -18.70 20.66 22.45
C PHE A 164 -18.97 19.84 23.71
N ILE A 165 -20.20 19.35 23.86
CA ILE A 165 -20.58 18.41 24.91
C ILE A 165 -20.40 17.00 24.35
N PHE A 166 -19.41 16.27 24.87
CA PHE A 166 -19.18 14.87 24.52
C PHE A 166 -19.75 13.98 25.62
N THR A 167 -20.47 12.95 25.23
CA THR A 167 -20.94 11.87 26.10
C THR A 167 -20.29 10.57 25.66
N LEU A 168 -19.65 9.87 26.58
CA LEU A 168 -19.15 8.50 26.37
C LEU A 168 -20.16 7.54 26.94
N ASP A 169 -20.71 6.66 26.11
CA ASP A 169 -21.53 5.54 26.54
C ASP A 169 -20.61 4.32 26.54
N ASP A 170 -20.20 3.89 27.73
CA ASP A 170 -19.23 2.82 27.93
C ASP A 170 -19.98 1.55 28.38
N ASP A 171 -20.44 0.78 27.42
CA ASP A 171 -21.08 -0.52 27.61
C ASP A 171 -20.06 -1.69 27.64
N LEU A 172 -18.76 -1.38 27.71
CA LEU A 172 -17.69 -2.38 27.86
C LEU A 172 -17.69 -2.91 29.32
N THR A 173 -18.66 -3.77 29.63
CA THR A 173 -18.65 -4.56 30.85
C THR A 173 -17.41 -5.45 30.88
N GLN A 174 -16.65 -5.32 31.94
CA GLN A 174 -15.54 -6.20 32.30
C GLN A 174 -16.04 -7.66 32.30
N GLU A 175 -15.56 -8.50 31.36
CA GLU A 175 -15.40 -9.93 31.58
C GLU A 175 -13.92 -10.31 31.68
#